data_6a7ce23d0a39e49bad13d3d78cd264d6
#
_entry.id   6a7ce23d0a39e49bad13d3d78cd264d6
#
_cell.length_a   1.000
_cell.length_b   1.000
_cell.length_c   1.000
_cell.angle_alpha   90.00
_cell.angle_beta   90.00
_cell.angle_gamma   90.00
#
_symmetry.space_group_name_H-M   'P 1'
#
loop_
_entity.id
_entity.type
_entity.pdbx_description
1 polymer ?
#
loop_
_entity_poly.entity_id
_entity_poly.type
_entity_poly.pdbx_seq_one_letter_code
_entity_poly.pdbx_strand_id
1 'polypeptide(L)'
;MMVGLFSFPRLLGGSDQTRVKEMIQNNCAGCHRLEGKADSRFNLKAPDLIWAGSKYQRSWLLRYLTGKEAPLYPKGYRWDLSEGPTRHPVVSEDEAVAIAEYFEQHNKDPRVKVGAFDVSKVSKFDATFGGMAYKAHACLGCHLIEEDGKLIGGPQSASLVAAGQRYDKDWLFRFGQNPQDFTVHNGEFLADATEPQLRAVIGFLMVQGVKDFKYYEPWTAPEFGMASVDRGKVLYKEYCAQCHGFTGKGDGPAASGLEPKPAIHANIPFDKVPTDYLYNVINHGGAAMGKSPSMPYWGLTIGQQGVADVMAYLRATFKGGADVAQAAGSGEGPSGVCPQPRKTAKAPAEFLSKTNPLPHSDATVQAGKTLFLQTAQPVACAMCHGDKGNGQGFMGAALIPPPRNFTCGSMMKDLPDGQLFWIIKNGSPGTGMMSFAGLPDDQVWQLIAYIRSLAK
;
A
#
# COMPACT_ATOMS: atom_id res chain seq x y z
N MET A 1 -3.92 43.12 -17.19
CA MET A 1 -2.52 42.71 -17.48
C MET A 1 -1.70 43.00 -16.23
N MET A 2 -1.54 42.01 -15.36
CA MET A 2 -0.59 42.07 -14.25
C MET A 2 0.51 41.04 -14.56
N VAL A 3 1.69 41.56 -14.86
CA VAL A 3 2.91 40.79 -15.10
C VAL A 3 3.42 40.38 -13.72
N GLY A 4 3.27 39.10 -13.36
CA GLY A 4 3.88 38.53 -12.18
C GLY A 4 5.40 38.48 -12.36
N LEU A 5 6.12 39.25 -11.59
CA LEU A 5 7.57 39.18 -11.46
C LEU A 5 7.94 37.84 -10.83
N PHE A 6 8.41 36.87 -11.64
CA PHE A 6 9.14 35.73 -11.15
C PHE A 6 10.49 36.24 -10.62
N SER A 7 10.61 36.33 -9.30
CA SER A 7 11.92 36.51 -8.64
C SER A 7 12.73 35.22 -8.87
N PHE A 8 13.71 35.27 -9.76
CA PHE A 8 14.78 34.28 -9.82
C PHE A 8 15.54 34.30 -8.49
N PRO A 9 15.88 33.15 -7.88
CA PRO A 9 16.73 33.14 -6.69
C PRO A 9 18.05 33.84 -7.04
N ARG A 10 18.39 34.87 -6.29
CA ARG A 10 19.72 35.52 -6.34
C ARG A 10 20.73 34.47 -5.87
N LEU A 11 21.61 33.99 -6.74
CA LEU A 11 22.81 33.27 -6.31
C LEU A 11 23.56 34.14 -5.35
N LEU A 12 23.81 33.65 -4.12
CA LEU A 12 24.62 34.33 -3.13
C LEU A 12 26.02 34.63 -3.72
N GLY A 13 26.50 35.85 -3.58
CA GLY A 13 27.87 36.21 -3.97
C GLY A 13 28.91 35.53 -3.07
N GLY A 14 30.15 35.37 -3.52
CA GLY A 14 31.19 34.63 -2.79
C GLY A 14 31.41 35.07 -1.34
N SER A 15 31.29 36.35 -1.02
CA SER A 15 31.37 36.89 0.35
C SER A 15 30.17 36.49 1.23
N ASP A 16 28.99 36.37 0.64
CA ASP A 16 27.79 35.94 1.34
C ASP A 16 27.84 34.42 1.65
N GLN A 17 28.38 33.60 0.75
CA GLN A 17 28.55 32.17 1.00
C GLN A 17 29.54 31.89 2.15
N THR A 18 30.64 32.62 2.24
CA THR A 18 31.61 32.49 3.34
C THR A 18 30.94 32.80 4.67
N ARG A 19 30.19 33.88 4.75
CA ARG A 19 29.43 34.25 5.95
C ARG A 19 28.40 33.22 6.36
N VAL A 20 27.67 32.64 5.40
CA VAL A 20 26.68 31.58 5.66
C VAL A 20 27.37 30.33 6.15
N LYS A 21 28.51 29.95 5.55
CA LYS A 21 29.33 28.81 6.00
C LYS A 21 29.79 29.01 7.46
N GLU A 22 30.30 30.16 7.81
CA GLU A 22 30.69 30.46 9.17
C GLU A 22 29.51 30.41 10.15
N MET A 23 28.36 30.95 9.77
CA MET A 23 27.15 30.89 10.57
C MET A 23 26.71 29.45 10.83
N ILE A 24 26.69 28.57 9.79
CA ILE A 24 26.38 27.16 9.91
C ILE A 24 27.41 26.45 10.81
N GLN A 25 28.70 26.74 10.61
CA GLN A 25 29.76 26.16 11.41
C GLN A 25 29.63 26.54 12.90
N ASN A 26 29.33 27.78 13.21
CA ASN A 26 29.20 28.25 14.57
C ASN A 26 27.92 27.78 15.27
N ASN A 27 26.80 27.70 14.55
CA ASN A 27 25.50 27.44 15.15
C ASN A 27 25.06 25.97 15.04
N CYS A 28 25.56 25.21 14.05
CA CYS A 28 25.08 23.84 13.78
C CYS A 28 26.13 22.77 14.11
N ALA A 29 27.44 23.03 13.89
CA ALA A 29 28.49 22.00 14.00
C ALA A 29 28.68 21.47 15.44
N GLY A 30 28.21 22.20 16.47
CA GLY A 30 28.22 21.69 17.85
C GLY A 30 27.39 20.44 18.09
N CYS A 31 26.37 20.23 17.27
CA CYS A 31 25.47 19.06 17.33
C CYS A 31 25.50 18.21 16.06
N HIS A 32 25.62 18.84 14.90
CA HIS A 32 25.54 18.19 13.59
C HIS A 32 26.92 18.05 12.95
N ARG A 33 27.11 16.94 12.26
CA ARG A 33 28.25 16.78 11.39
C ARG A 33 27.90 17.34 10.00
N LEU A 34 28.79 18.20 9.48
CA LEU A 34 28.60 18.93 8.22
C LEU A 34 29.38 18.34 7.06
N GLU A 35 30.45 17.58 7.34
CA GLU A 35 31.37 17.01 6.36
C GLU A 35 31.84 15.63 6.84
N GLY A 36 32.43 14.85 5.93
CA GLY A 36 33.04 13.55 6.25
C GLY A 36 32.22 12.34 5.77
N LYS A 37 32.44 11.19 6.39
CA LYS A 37 31.78 9.92 6.02
C LYS A 37 30.63 9.63 6.97
N ALA A 38 29.71 8.76 6.55
CA ALA A 38 28.68 8.21 7.41
C ALA A 38 29.25 7.66 8.72
N ASP A 39 28.52 7.82 9.82
CA ASP A 39 28.93 7.37 11.13
C ASP A 39 27.73 6.75 11.88
N SER A 40 28.01 6.05 12.96
CA SER A 40 26.98 5.48 13.80
C SER A 40 26.17 6.58 14.48
N ARG A 41 24.86 6.39 14.53
CA ARG A 41 23.93 7.24 15.26
C ARG A 41 24.34 7.42 16.75
N PHE A 42 24.95 6.40 17.36
CA PHE A 42 25.40 6.44 18.74
C PHE A 42 26.55 7.43 18.98
N ASN A 43 27.30 7.78 17.91
CA ASN A 43 28.41 8.74 17.99
C ASN A 43 27.95 10.17 17.71
N LEU A 44 26.71 10.38 17.27
CA LEU A 44 26.20 11.68 16.82
C LEU A 44 25.22 12.26 17.85
N LYS A 45 25.27 13.58 18.05
CA LYS A 45 24.31 14.32 18.90
C LYS A 45 23.01 14.63 18.18
N ALA A 46 23.07 14.74 16.84
CA ALA A 46 21.96 15.09 15.96
C ALA A 46 22.18 14.48 14.57
N PRO A 47 21.16 14.48 13.67
CA PRO A 47 21.31 13.94 12.31
C PRO A 47 22.45 14.61 11.55
N ASP A 48 23.15 13.82 10.72
CA ASP A 48 24.10 14.36 9.76
C ASP A 48 23.44 15.36 8.81
N LEU A 49 24.10 16.48 8.57
CA LEU A 49 23.72 17.47 7.57
C LEU A 49 24.59 17.40 6.30
N ILE A 50 25.49 16.39 6.21
CA ILE A 50 26.35 16.15 5.04
C ILE A 50 25.53 16.11 3.74
N TRP A 51 24.31 15.56 3.83
CA TRP A 51 23.42 15.39 2.67
C TRP A 51 22.12 16.19 2.79
N ALA A 52 22.10 17.23 3.61
CA ALA A 52 20.89 18.01 3.91
C ALA A 52 20.22 18.58 2.66
N GLY A 53 21.01 19.02 1.67
CA GLY A 53 20.52 19.57 0.41
C GLY A 53 19.95 18.55 -0.57
N SER A 54 20.21 17.23 -0.37
CA SER A 54 19.51 16.17 -1.09
C SER A 54 18.38 15.56 -0.28
N LYS A 55 18.44 15.65 1.06
CA LYS A 55 17.56 14.93 1.98
C LYS A 55 16.23 15.62 2.20
N TYR A 56 16.25 16.93 2.39
CA TYR A 56 15.08 17.67 2.84
C TYR A 56 14.47 18.51 1.72
N GLN A 57 13.13 18.53 1.69
CA GLN A 57 12.42 19.51 0.87
C GLN A 57 12.65 20.91 1.43
N ARG A 58 12.98 21.87 0.55
CA ARG A 58 13.26 23.26 0.93
C ARG A 58 12.13 23.86 1.78
N SER A 59 10.90 23.69 1.37
CA SER A 59 9.73 24.24 2.07
C SER A 59 9.62 23.75 3.51
N TRP A 60 9.88 22.46 3.74
CA TRP A 60 9.89 21.91 5.10
C TRP A 60 11.09 22.42 5.90
N LEU A 61 12.27 22.45 5.29
CA LEU A 61 13.49 22.91 5.97
C LEU A 61 13.35 24.35 6.48
N LEU A 62 12.77 25.25 5.68
CA LEU A 62 12.50 26.62 6.08
C LEU A 62 11.56 26.68 7.30
N ARG A 63 10.47 25.91 7.29
CA ARG A 63 9.55 25.86 8.43
C ARG A 63 10.20 25.27 9.67
N TYR A 64 11.02 24.24 9.51
CA TYR A 64 11.72 23.61 10.63
C TYR A 64 12.74 24.55 11.28
N LEU A 65 13.57 25.22 10.50
CA LEU A 65 14.57 26.16 10.97
C LEU A 65 13.94 27.38 11.63
N THR A 66 12.75 27.80 11.23
CA THR A 66 11.99 28.91 11.83
C THR A 66 11.05 28.47 12.97
N GLY A 67 11.17 27.23 13.45
CA GLY A 67 10.41 26.72 14.60
C GLY A 67 8.93 26.45 14.34
N LYS A 68 8.51 26.33 13.09
CA LYS A 68 7.11 26.11 12.67
C LYS A 68 6.76 24.60 12.50
N GLU A 69 7.69 23.70 12.84
CA GLU A 69 7.52 22.25 12.74
C GLU A 69 7.70 21.57 14.09
N ALA A 70 7.05 20.41 14.27
CA ALA A 70 7.22 19.60 15.45
C ALA A 70 8.63 18.96 15.52
N PRO A 71 9.11 18.59 16.73
CA PRO A 71 10.39 17.89 16.88
C PRO A 71 10.44 16.60 16.04
N LEU A 72 11.52 16.47 15.26
CA LEU A 72 11.71 15.32 14.38
C LEU A 72 11.93 14.02 15.16
N TYR A 73 12.60 14.09 16.29
CA TYR A 73 12.92 12.98 17.17
C TYR A 73 12.24 13.17 18.53
N PRO A 74 11.05 12.57 18.75
CA PRO A 74 10.27 12.80 19.98
C PRO A 74 10.97 12.34 21.27
N LYS A 75 11.91 11.38 21.18
CA LYS A 75 12.70 10.83 22.30
C LYS A 75 14.19 11.12 22.20
N GLY A 76 14.55 12.19 21.49
CA GLY A 76 15.96 12.51 21.22
C GLY A 76 16.57 11.68 20.09
N TYR A 77 17.77 12.06 19.66
CA TYR A 77 18.41 11.43 18.49
C TYR A 77 19.11 10.12 18.84
N ARG A 78 19.67 9.99 20.03
CA ARG A 78 20.55 8.86 20.44
C ARG A 78 19.85 7.63 21.01
N TRP A 79 18.53 7.60 21.09
CA TRP A 79 17.78 6.55 21.79
C TRP A 79 18.05 6.51 23.31
N ASP A 80 18.59 7.55 23.85
CA ASP A 80 18.73 7.69 25.30
C ASP A 80 17.37 8.09 25.89
N LEU A 81 16.76 7.18 26.63
CA LEU A 81 15.45 7.40 27.25
C LEU A 81 15.45 8.51 28.30
N SER A 82 16.64 8.90 28.79
CA SER A 82 16.82 10.03 29.69
C SER A 82 16.83 11.38 28.97
N GLU A 83 17.10 11.40 27.64
CA GLU A 83 17.05 12.58 26.82
C GLU A 83 15.61 12.82 26.35
N GLY A 84 15.05 13.98 26.64
CA GLY A 84 13.79 14.44 26.04
C GLY A 84 13.99 15.01 24.63
N PRO A 85 12.92 15.45 23.95
CA PRO A 85 13.04 16.09 22.65
C PRO A 85 13.92 17.35 22.77
N THR A 86 15.02 17.36 22.03
CA THR A 86 15.90 18.53 21.98
C THR A 86 15.19 19.65 21.23
N ARG A 87 15.05 20.82 21.87
CA ARG A 87 14.56 22.01 21.17
C ARG A 87 15.63 22.44 20.17
N HIS A 88 15.25 22.44 18.90
CA HIS A 88 16.12 22.96 17.84
C HIS A 88 16.22 24.48 17.94
N PRO A 89 17.43 25.09 17.81
CA PRO A 89 17.58 26.52 17.70
C PRO A 89 16.76 27.07 16.54
N VAL A 90 16.12 28.22 16.79
CA VAL A 90 15.32 28.92 15.78
C VAL A 90 16.16 30.03 15.17
N VAL A 91 16.13 30.14 13.85
CA VAL A 91 16.79 31.22 13.11
C VAL A 91 15.75 32.13 12.43
N SER A 92 16.18 33.31 11.97
CA SER A 92 15.33 34.20 11.18
C SER A 92 14.95 33.59 9.80
N GLU A 93 13.93 34.10 9.14
CA GLU A 93 13.52 33.64 7.80
C GLU A 93 14.64 33.85 6.78
N ASP A 94 15.37 34.96 6.81
CA ASP A 94 16.48 35.23 5.90
C ASP A 94 17.64 34.25 6.12
N GLU A 95 17.96 33.95 7.38
CA GLU A 95 18.99 32.96 7.72
C GLU A 95 18.57 31.56 7.30
N ALA A 96 17.31 31.20 7.49
CA ALA A 96 16.77 29.89 7.05
C ALA A 96 16.87 29.73 5.52
N VAL A 97 16.56 30.77 4.75
CA VAL A 97 16.72 30.81 3.30
C VAL A 97 18.19 30.65 2.92
N ALA A 98 19.10 31.41 3.54
CA ALA A 98 20.54 31.32 3.26
C ALA A 98 21.11 29.91 3.59
N ILE A 99 20.71 29.32 4.72
CA ILE A 99 21.10 27.95 5.10
C ILE A 99 20.58 26.92 4.08
N ALA A 100 19.31 27.02 3.67
CA ALA A 100 18.74 26.10 2.70
C ALA A 100 19.47 26.17 1.35
N GLU A 101 19.76 27.38 0.86
CA GLU A 101 20.52 27.60 -0.38
C GLU A 101 21.95 27.06 -0.28
N TYR A 102 22.60 27.24 0.85
CA TYR A 102 23.93 26.69 1.09
C TYR A 102 23.92 25.16 1.02
N PHE A 103 22.96 24.51 1.69
CA PHE A 103 22.84 23.06 1.66
C PHE A 103 22.51 22.53 0.26
N GLU A 104 21.64 23.20 -0.49
CA GLU A 104 21.33 22.83 -1.89
C GLU A 104 22.53 22.95 -2.81
N GLN A 105 23.51 23.79 -2.49
CA GLN A 105 24.73 23.95 -3.30
C GLN A 105 25.86 23.03 -2.85
N HIS A 106 26.04 22.80 -1.55
CA HIS A 106 27.24 22.18 -0.97
C HIS A 106 27.02 20.84 -0.28
N ASN A 107 25.80 20.53 0.18
CA ASN A 107 25.50 19.34 0.96
C ASN A 107 24.62 18.34 0.18
N LYS A 108 25.03 18.03 -1.06
CA LYS A 108 24.34 17.07 -1.91
C LYS A 108 25.01 15.71 -1.89
N ASP A 109 24.19 14.67 -1.98
CA ASP A 109 24.66 13.30 -2.18
C ASP A 109 24.69 12.99 -3.69
N PRO A 110 25.89 12.79 -4.29
CA PRO A 110 26.02 12.49 -5.73
C PRO A 110 25.41 11.13 -6.12
N ARG A 111 25.10 10.26 -5.15
CA ARG A 111 24.48 8.95 -5.39
C ARG A 111 22.96 9.06 -5.61
N VAL A 112 22.35 10.19 -5.22
CA VAL A 112 20.92 10.43 -5.45
C VAL A 112 20.70 10.78 -6.92
N LYS A 113 19.95 9.93 -7.61
CA LYS A 113 19.59 10.14 -9.01
C LYS A 113 18.26 10.88 -9.09
N VAL A 114 18.28 12.09 -9.64
CA VAL A 114 17.06 12.88 -9.86
C VAL A 114 16.10 12.11 -10.78
N GLY A 115 14.84 12.02 -10.38
CA GLY A 115 13.79 11.30 -11.11
C GLY A 115 13.81 9.77 -10.90
N ALA A 116 14.59 9.26 -9.92
CA ALA A 116 14.58 7.84 -9.57
C ALA A 116 13.25 7.36 -9.01
N PHE A 117 12.50 8.27 -8.36
CA PHE A 117 11.17 8.02 -7.84
C PHE A 117 10.18 9.07 -8.34
N ASP A 118 9.09 8.63 -8.94
CA ASP A 118 8.02 9.50 -9.44
C ASP A 118 6.78 9.42 -8.55
N VAL A 119 6.62 10.40 -7.67
CA VAL A 119 5.45 10.49 -6.76
C VAL A 119 4.12 10.59 -7.53
N SER A 120 4.13 11.18 -8.73
CA SER A 120 2.93 11.31 -9.55
C SER A 120 2.41 9.97 -10.08
N LYS A 121 3.22 8.90 -9.98
CA LYS A 121 2.88 7.53 -10.37
C LYS A 121 2.46 6.64 -9.21
N VAL A 122 2.39 7.18 -7.99
CA VAL A 122 1.91 6.42 -6.82
C VAL A 122 0.41 6.18 -6.94
N SER A 123 0.01 4.94 -7.10
CA SER A 123 -1.38 4.52 -7.09
C SER A 123 -1.90 4.34 -5.65
N LYS A 124 -3.22 4.31 -5.50
CA LYS A 124 -3.84 3.98 -4.21
C LYS A 124 -3.44 2.58 -3.73
N PHE A 125 -3.32 1.64 -4.67
CA PHE A 125 -2.86 0.30 -4.36
C PHE A 125 -1.42 0.30 -3.84
N ASP A 126 -0.49 1.01 -4.51
CA ASP A 126 0.91 1.09 -4.08
C ASP A 126 1.02 1.68 -2.67
N ALA A 127 0.30 2.75 -2.38
CA ALA A 127 0.29 3.35 -1.04
C ALA A 127 -0.27 2.38 0.02
N THR A 128 -1.35 1.65 -0.28
CA THR A 128 -1.93 0.66 0.64
C THR A 128 -0.99 -0.52 0.86
N PHE A 129 -0.46 -1.09 -0.23
CA PHE A 129 0.49 -2.19 -0.17
C PHE A 129 1.79 -1.79 0.52
N GLY A 130 2.28 -0.57 0.26
CA GLY A 130 3.43 0.01 0.94
C GLY A 130 3.21 0.16 2.44
N GLY A 131 2.03 0.57 2.88
CA GLY A 131 1.65 0.62 4.29
C GLY A 131 1.64 -0.76 4.95
N MET A 132 1.15 -1.79 4.25
CA MET A 132 1.20 -3.18 4.72
C MET A 132 2.65 -3.68 4.83
N ALA A 133 3.48 -3.44 3.81
CA ALA A 133 4.89 -3.81 3.82
C ALA A 133 5.65 -3.07 4.91
N TYR A 134 5.40 -1.77 5.12
CA TYR A 134 5.95 -0.96 6.20
C TYR A 134 5.70 -1.58 7.59
N LYS A 135 4.48 -2.07 7.81
CA LYS A 135 4.11 -2.77 9.06
C LYS A 135 4.78 -4.15 9.16
N ALA A 136 4.83 -4.91 8.06
CA ALA A 136 5.43 -6.25 8.02
C ALA A 136 6.95 -6.22 8.27
N HIS A 137 7.66 -5.20 7.80
CA HIS A 137 9.08 -4.99 8.06
C HIS A 137 9.38 -4.34 9.43
N ALA A 138 8.40 -4.30 10.33
CA ALA A 138 8.53 -3.80 11.70
C ALA A 138 8.98 -2.33 11.82
N CYS A 139 8.84 -1.52 10.78
CA CYS A 139 9.20 -0.09 10.80
C CYS A 139 8.46 0.69 11.90
N LEU A 140 7.22 0.24 12.22
CA LEU A 140 6.43 0.77 13.34
C LEU A 140 7.10 0.59 14.71
N GLY A 141 8.06 -0.32 14.86
CA GLY A 141 8.78 -0.50 16.12
C GLY A 141 9.55 0.76 16.55
N CYS A 142 10.00 1.57 15.56
CA CYS A 142 10.83 2.75 15.80
C CYS A 142 10.24 4.06 15.28
N HIS A 143 9.37 4.02 14.27
CA HIS A 143 8.87 5.21 13.59
C HIS A 143 7.39 5.46 13.84
N LEU A 144 7.03 6.71 14.16
CA LEU A 144 5.64 7.17 14.22
C LEU A 144 5.13 7.48 12.81
N ILE A 145 3.91 7.04 12.54
CA ILE A 145 3.09 7.49 11.41
C ILE A 145 1.70 7.90 11.90
N GLU A 146 0.91 8.51 11.03
CA GLU A 146 -0.50 8.78 11.29
C GLU A 146 -1.36 7.79 10.48
N GLU A 147 -2.29 7.13 11.15
CA GLU A 147 -3.30 6.25 10.54
C GLU A 147 -4.66 6.57 11.17
N ASP A 148 -5.64 6.89 10.32
CA ASP A 148 -7.01 7.25 10.74
C ASP A 148 -7.06 8.36 11.83
N GLY A 149 -6.18 9.37 11.68
CA GLY A 149 -6.08 10.49 12.62
C GLY A 149 -5.42 10.16 13.96
N LYS A 150 -4.83 8.96 14.08
CA LYS A 150 -4.11 8.52 15.30
C LYS A 150 -2.64 8.31 15.02
N LEU A 151 -1.81 8.71 15.97
CA LEU A 151 -0.39 8.38 15.94
C LEU A 151 -0.21 6.93 16.37
N ILE A 152 0.46 6.14 15.51
CA ILE A 152 0.85 4.77 15.80
C ILE A 152 2.35 4.57 15.57
N GLY A 153 2.92 3.61 16.27
CA GLY A 153 4.34 3.26 16.16
C GLY A 153 5.18 3.74 17.33
N GLY A 154 6.48 3.47 17.25
CA GLY A 154 7.46 3.83 18.28
C GLY A 154 8.08 5.22 18.05
N PRO A 155 8.37 5.96 19.14
CA PRO A 155 8.97 7.29 19.04
C PRO A 155 10.51 7.27 19.03
N GLN A 156 11.14 6.11 18.87
CA GLN A 156 12.59 5.93 19.04
C GLN A 156 13.41 6.46 17.88
N SER A 157 12.78 6.66 16.71
CA SER A 157 13.45 7.19 15.53
C SER A 157 12.71 8.45 15.00
N ALA A 158 13.10 8.89 13.81
CA ALA A 158 12.44 10.04 13.18
C ALA A 158 10.93 9.77 13.00
N SER A 159 10.10 10.73 13.41
CA SER A 159 8.68 10.68 13.08
C SER A 159 8.48 10.75 11.57
N LEU A 160 7.69 9.85 10.99
CA LEU A 160 7.38 9.82 9.55
C LEU A 160 5.98 10.36 9.22
N VAL A 161 5.29 10.95 10.19
CA VAL A 161 3.93 11.52 10.05
C VAL A 161 3.81 12.48 8.86
N ALA A 162 4.82 13.28 8.61
CA ALA A 162 4.88 14.23 7.49
C ALA A 162 6.04 13.92 6.53
N ALA A 163 6.36 12.63 6.34
CA ALA A 163 7.48 12.21 5.50
C ALA A 163 7.39 12.77 4.08
N GLY A 164 6.20 12.76 3.47
CA GLY A 164 5.96 13.28 2.13
C GLY A 164 6.12 14.79 1.98
N GLN A 165 6.07 15.55 3.07
CA GLN A 165 6.35 17.00 3.07
C GLN A 165 7.81 17.32 3.41
N ARG A 166 8.50 16.41 4.07
CA ARG A 166 9.84 16.61 4.65
C ARG A 166 10.95 16.16 3.73
N TYR A 167 10.86 14.93 3.25
CA TYR A 167 11.95 14.31 2.51
C TYR A 167 11.83 14.53 1.02
N ASP A 168 12.99 14.74 0.38
CA ASP A 168 13.07 14.59 -1.07
C ASP A 168 12.81 13.11 -1.45
N LYS A 169 11.99 12.90 -2.48
CA LYS A 169 11.54 11.58 -2.93
C LYS A 169 12.66 10.69 -3.43
N ASP A 170 13.61 11.28 -4.16
CA ASP A 170 14.73 10.55 -4.77
C ASP A 170 15.77 10.18 -3.72
N TRP A 171 15.97 11.09 -2.73
CA TRP A 171 16.80 10.79 -1.57
C TRP A 171 16.19 9.68 -0.71
N LEU A 172 14.89 9.74 -0.42
CA LEU A 172 14.23 8.74 0.39
C LEU A 172 14.25 7.36 -0.29
N PHE A 173 14.09 7.32 -1.61
CA PHE A 173 14.22 6.09 -2.39
C PHE A 173 15.65 5.55 -2.34
N ARG A 174 16.68 6.40 -2.52
CA ARG A 174 18.09 6.00 -2.41
C ARG A 174 18.46 5.54 -1.00
N PHE A 175 17.94 6.22 0.03
CA PHE A 175 18.12 5.81 1.42
C PHE A 175 17.54 4.40 1.65
N GLY A 176 16.34 4.12 1.17
CA GLY A 176 15.71 2.82 1.30
C GLY A 176 16.48 1.68 0.58
N GLN A 177 17.21 1.99 -0.49
CA GLN A 177 18.04 1.00 -1.19
C GLN A 177 19.26 0.54 -0.36
N ASN A 178 19.89 1.45 0.37
CA ASN A 178 21.01 1.15 1.25
C ASN A 178 21.14 2.18 2.39
N PRO A 179 20.44 2.01 3.51
CA PRO A 179 20.50 2.92 4.65
C PRO A 179 21.89 3.05 5.28
N GLN A 180 22.73 2.01 5.15
CA GLN A 180 24.08 1.99 5.71
C GLN A 180 25.02 3.00 5.07
N ASP A 181 24.73 3.44 3.85
CA ASP A 181 25.47 4.51 3.19
C ASP A 181 25.32 5.87 3.87
N PHE A 182 24.28 6.03 4.68
CA PHE A 182 23.90 7.29 5.33
C PHE A 182 24.14 7.27 6.84
N THR A 183 23.94 6.11 7.47
CA THR A 183 24.15 5.92 8.90
C THR A 183 24.66 4.52 9.15
N VAL A 184 25.92 4.38 9.56
CA VAL A 184 26.55 3.10 9.85
C VAL A 184 25.86 2.45 11.05
N HIS A 185 25.71 1.12 11.03
CA HIS A 185 24.96 0.35 12.02
C HIS A 185 23.50 0.82 12.18
N ASN A 186 22.91 1.29 11.09
CA ASN A 186 21.50 1.59 11.05
C ASN A 186 20.68 0.30 11.21
N GLY A 187 19.73 0.30 12.15
CA GLY A 187 18.80 -0.82 12.37
C GLY A 187 17.68 -0.90 11.33
N GLU A 188 17.71 -0.07 10.28
CA GLU A 188 16.71 -0.13 9.22
C GLU A 188 17.06 -1.23 8.24
N PHE A 189 16.22 -2.27 8.22
CA PHE A 189 16.37 -3.42 7.35
C PHE A 189 15.30 -3.40 6.25
N LEU A 190 15.64 -2.80 5.12
CA LEU A 190 14.92 -3.02 3.86
C LEU A 190 15.71 -3.94 2.92
N ALA A 191 16.79 -4.55 3.41
CA ALA A 191 17.69 -5.38 2.61
C ALA A 191 16.99 -6.58 1.93
N ASP A 192 15.92 -7.09 2.53
CA ASP A 192 15.14 -8.20 1.98
C ASP A 192 13.92 -7.74 1.16
N ALA A 193 13.67 -6.43 1.10
CA ALA A 193 12.57 -5.91 0.30
C ALA A 193 12.91 -5.97 -1.20
N THR A 194 11.99 -6.53 -1.98
CA THR A 194 12.09 -6.43 -3.43
C THR A 194 11.94 -4.98 -3.88
N GLU A 195 12.47 -4.62 -5.05
CA GLU A 195 12.32 -3.24 -5.55
C GLU A 195 10.85 -2.77 -5.62
N PRO A 196 9.87 -3.59 -6.06
CA PRO A 196 8.46 -3.19 -6.00
C PRO A 196 7.96 -2.92 -4.58
N GLN A 197 8.36 -3.72 -3.59
CA GLN A 197 8.01 -3.48 -2.19
C GLN A 197 8.63 -2.18 -1.68
N LEU A 198 9.91 -1.94 -1.98
CA LEU A 198 10.58 -0.69 -1.63
C LEU A 198 9.87 0.51 -2.25
N ARG A 199 9.57 0.46 -3.55
CA ARG A 199 8.83 1.54 -4.23
C ARG A 199 7.47 1.79 -3.59
N ALA A 200 6.75 0.73 -3.22
CA ALA A 200 5.46 0.85 -2.54
C ALA A 200 5.60 1.50 -1.15
N VAL A 201 6.60 1.09 -0.35
CA VAL A 201 6.89 1.69 0.97
C VAL A 201 7.24 3.16 0.82
N ILE A 202 8.11 3.52 -0.13
CA ILE A 202 8.44 4.93 -0.38
C ILE A 202 7.19 5.71 -0.85
N GLY A 203 6.38 5.13 -1.74
CA GLY A 203 5.09 5.70 -2.16
C GLY A 203 4.17 5.98 -0.98
N PHE A 204 4.02 5.00 -0.09
CA PHE A 204 3.25 5.15 1.16
C PHE A 204 3.79 6.30 2.01
N LEU A 205 5.12 6.39 2.22
CA LEU A 205 5.74 7.45 3.01
C LEU A 205 5.60 8.83 2.35
N MET A 206 5.67 8.90 1.02
CA MET A 206 5.55 10.16 0.28
C MET A 206 4.13 10.75 0.30
N VAL A 207 3.11 9.95 0.62
CA VAL A 207 1.73 10.47 0.80
C VAL A 207 1.43 10.84 2.25
N GLN A 208 2.31 10.50 3.21
CA GLN A 208 2.12 10.86 4.62
C GLN A 208 2.13 12.38 4.82
N GLY A 209 1.08 12.92 5.43
CA GLY A 209 0.91 14.34 5.69
C GLY A 209 0.53 15.18 4.46
N VAL A 210 0.36 14.59 3.28
CA VAL A 210 -0.08 15.29 2.06
C VAL A 210 -1.61 15.23 1.98
N LYS A 211 -2.25 16.39 2.22
CA LYS A 211 -3.72 16.50 2.10
C LYS A 211 -4.14 16.40 0.62
N ASP A 212 -5.29 15.75 0.39
CA ASP A 212 -5.93 15.64 -0.93
C ASP A 212 -4.98 15.09 -2.01
N PHE A 213 -4.12 14.13 -1.64
CA PHE A 213 -3.20 13.49 -2.58
C PHE A 213 -3.98 12.83 -3.71
N LYS A 214 -3.65 13.17 -4.95
CA LYS A 214 -4.26 12.57 -6.15
C LYS A 214 -3.47 11.33 -6.56
N TYR A 215 -4.05 10.17 -6.28
CA TYR A 215 -3.44 8.91 -6.67
C TYR A 215 -3.45 8.72 -8.19
N TYR A 216 -2.37 8.14 -8.69
CA TYR A 216 -2.28 7.72 -10.07
C TYR A 216 -3.19 6.51 -10.33
N GLU A 217 -3.87 6.54 -11.45
CA GLU A 217 -4.68 5.44 -11.96
C GLU A 217 -3.98 4.82 -13.18
N PRO A 218 -3.20 3.73 -13.00
CA PRO A 218 -2.37 3.17 -14.07
C PRO A 218 -3.11 2.86 -15.36
N TRP A 219 -4.38 2.48 -15.26
CA TRP A 219 -5.26 2.17 -16.40
C TRP A 219 -5.71 3.40 -17.19
N THR A 220 -5.36 4.62 -16.78
CA THR A 220 -5.57 5.85 -17.56
C THR A 220 -4.35 6.20 -18.44
N ALA A 221 -3.28 5.44 -18.33
CA ALA A 221 -2.06 5.66 -19.10
C ALA A 221 -2.29 5.41 -20.60
N PRO A 222 -1.51 6.06 -21.50
CA PRO A 222 -1.66 5.92 -22.94
C PRO A 222 -1.64 4.48 -23.45
N GLU A 223 -0.89 3.59 -22.79
CA GLU A 223 -0.78 2.17 -23.11
C GLU A 223 -2.13 1.47 -23.11
N PHE A 224 -3.05 1.89 -22.24
CA PHE A 224 -4.41 1.32 -22.19
C PHE A 224 -5.26 1.73 -23.37
N GLY A 225 -5.06 2.94 -23.91
CA GLY A 225 -5.68 3.39 -25.17
C GLY A 225 -5.16 2.65 -26.40
N MET A 226 -3.95 2.08 -26.32
CA MET A 226 -3.27 1.32 -27.38
C MET A 226 -3.36 -0.20 -27.18
N ALA A 227 -4.17 -0.69 -26.24
CA ALA A 227 -4.30 -2.10 -25.92
C ALA A 227 -4.78 -2.92 -27.13
N SER A 228 -4.15 -4.08 -27.34
CA SER A 228 -4.45 -4.97 -28.46
C SER A 228 -4.86 -6.35 -27.97
N VAL A 229 -6.02 -6.82 -28.40
CA VAL A 229 -6.54 -8.17 -28.12
C VAL A 229 -5.59 -9.25 -28.68
N ASP A 230 -5.04 -9.03 -29.87
CA ASP A 230 -4.17 -10.02 -30.52
C ASP A 230 -2.82 -10.14 -29.79
N ARG A 231 -2.20 -9.01 -29.40
CA ARG A 231 -0.99 -9.05 -28.57
C ARG A 231 -1.28 -9.69 -27.20
N GLY A 232 -2.41 -9.35 -26.60
CA GLY A 232 -2.85 -9.93 -25.33
C GLY A 232 -3.06 -11.44 -25.42
N LYS A 233 -3.60 -11.94 -26.56
CA LYS A 233 -3.74 -13.37 -26.83
C LYS A 233 -2.40 -14.09 -26.86
N VAL A 234 -1.38 -13.48 -27.47
CA VAL A 234 -0.02 -14.04 -27.51
C VAL A 234 0.55 -14.12 -26.09
N LEU A 235 0.51 -13.02 -25.36
CA LEU A 235 0.99 -12.95 -23.96
C LEU A 235 0.24 -13.90 -23.03
N TYR A 236 -1.08 -14.02 -23.19
CA TYR A 236 -1.89 -14.96 -22.41
C TYR A 236 -1.44 -16.41 -22.63
N LYS A 237 -1.23 -16.81 -23.89
CA LYS A 237 -0.77 -18.16 -24.23
C LYS A 237 0.63 -18.44 -23.65
N GLU A 238 1.50 -17.48 -23.68
CA GLU A 238 2.89 -17.62 -23.23
C GLU A 238 3.00 -17.67 -21.70
N TYR A 239 2.35 -16.75 -21.01
CA TYR A 239 2.56 -16.53 -19.56
C TYR A 239 1.39 -17.06 -18.70
N CYS A 240 0.15 -16.93 -19.14
CA CYS A 240 -1.02 -17.19 -18.31
C CYS A 240 -1.56 -18.62 -18.48
N ALA A 241 -1.55 -19.13 -19.72
CA ALA A 241 -2.18 -20.43 -20.05
C ALA A 241 -1.47 -21.62 -19.38
N GLN A 242 -0.22 -21.47 -18.93
CA GLN A 242 0.50 -22.51 -18.19
C GLN A 242 -0.24 -22.93 -16.91
N CYS A 243 -0.92 -21.99 -16.27
CA CYS A 243 -1.74 -22.25 -15.10
C CYS A 243 -3.24 -22.22 -15.42
N HIS A 244 -3.68 -21.17 -16.15
CA HIS A 244 -5.11 -20.93 -16.40
C HIS A 244 -5.70 -21.75 -17.57
N GLY A 245 -4.86 -22.46 -18.36
CA GLY A 245 -5.27 -23.21 -19.53
C GLY A 245 -5.50 -22.33 -20.76
N PHE A 246 -5.32 -22.88 -21.95
CA PHE A 246 -5.49 -22.16 -23.23
C PHE A 246 -6.93 -21.70 -23.46
N THR A 247 -7.88 -22.39 -22.88
CA THR A 247 -9.31 -22.08 -22.92
C THR A 247 -9.83 -21.47 -21.64
N GLY A 248 -8.92 -21.13 -20.69
CA GLY A 248 -9.26 -20.52 -19.43
C GLY A 248 -9.94 -21.43 -18.41
N LYS A 249 -9.82 -22.75 -18.55
CA LYS A 249 -10.49 -23.74 -17.67
C LYS A 249 -9.72 -24.03 -16.37
N GLY A 250 -8.58 -23.39 -16.12
CA GLY A 250 -7.73 -23.65 -14.97
C GLY A 250 -6.99 -24.98 -15.07
N ASP A 251 -6.90 -25.54 -16.26
CA ASP A 251 -6.35 -26.84 -16.60
C ASP A 251 -4.99 -26.81 -17.31
N GLY A 252 -4.26 -25.71 -17.09
CA GLY A 252 -2.91 -25.55 -17.64
C GLY A 252 -1.93 -26.60 -17.09
N PRO A 253 -0.82 -26.88 -17.80
CA PRO A 253 0.15 -27.91 -17.40
C PRO A 253 0.66 -27.77 -15.97
N ALA A 254 0.82 -26.54 -15.48
CA ALA A 254 1.28 -26.25 -14.13
C ALA A 254 0.15 -26.27 -13.07
N ALA A 255 -1.12 -26.36 -13.46
CA ALA A 255 -2.26 -26.26 -12.54
C ALA A 255 -2.36 -27.41 -11.54
N SER A 256 -1.90 -28.60 -11.91
CA SER A 256 -2.09 -29.82 -11.11
C SER A 256 -1.44 -29.74 -9.72
N GLY A 257 -0.28 -29.10 -9.62
CA GLY A 257 0.50 -28.93 -8.37
C GLY A 257 0.14 -27.70 -7.54
N LEU A 258 -0.82 -26.85 -7.97
CA LEU A 258 -1.12 -25.60 -7.30
C LEU A 258 -2.28 -25.72 -6.31
N GLU A 259 -2.10 -25.13 -5.12
CA GLU A 259 -3.15 -24.91 -4.13
C GLU A 259 -3.08 -23.47 -3.62
N PRO A 260 -4.16 -22.68 -3.73
CA PRO A 260 -5.43 -23.01 -4.43
C PRO A 260 -5.24 -23.19 -5.94
N LYS A 261 -6.17 -23.90 -6.57
CA LYS A 261 -6.19 -24.07 -8.03
C LYS A 261 -6.29 -22.71 -8.75
N PRO A 262 -5.73 -22.57 -9.96
CA PRO A 262 -5.89 -21.36 -10.76
C PRO A 262 -7.35 -21.03 -11.02
N ALA A 263 -7.68 -19.74 -11.04
CA ALA A 263 -9.02 -19.27 -11.37
C ALA A 263 -9.44 -19.72 -12.77
N ILE A 264 -10.69 -20.17 -12.91
CA ILE A 264 -11.27 -20.61 -14.19
C ILE A 264 -11.74 -19.36 -14.94
N HIS A 265 -10.91 -18.83 -15.82
CA HIS A 265 -11.19 -17.61 -16.58
C HIS A 265 -12.44 -17.75 -17.46
N ALA A 266 -12.70 -18.92 -18.01
CA ALA A 266 -13.88 -19.20 -18.82
C ALA A 266 -15.21 -18.88 -18.10
N ASN A 267 -15.22 -18.97 -16.77
CA ASN A 267 -16.40 -18.70 -15.96
C ASN A 267 -16.51 -17.24 -15.50
N ILE A 268 -15.49 -16.40 -15.76
CA ILE A 268 -15.45 -15.01 -15.31
C ILE A 268 -15.90 -14.07 -16.43
N PRO A 269 -16.97 -13.28 -16.24
CA PRO A 269 -17.32 -12.20 -17.17
C PRO A 269 -16.36 -11.01 -16.98
N PHE A 270 -15.18 -11.07 -17.62
CA PHE A 270 -14.12 -10.08 -17.42
C PHE A 270 -14.49 -8.65 -17.82
N ASP A 271 -15.51 -8.47 -18.66
CA ASP A 271 -16.08 -7.16 -18.98
C ASP A 271 -16.76 -6.49 -17.78
N LYS A 272 -17.18 -7.27 -16.76
CA LYS A 272 -17.76 -6.80 -15.50
C LYS A 272 -16.76 -6.70 -14.36
N VAL A 273 -15.54 -7.24 -14.54
CA VAL A 273 -14.48 -7.13 -13.51
C VAL A 273 -13.98 -5.70 -13.43
N PRO A 274 -13.91 -5.08 -12.22
CA PRO A 274 -13.37 -3.73 -12.06
C PRO A 274 -11.97 -3.60 -12.63
N THR A 275 -11.71 -2.48 -13.30
CA THR A 275 -10.44 -2.24 -14.01
C THR A 275 -9.25 -2.23 -13.06
N ASP A 276 -9.38 -1.57 -11.94
CA ASP A 276 -8.38 -1.48 -10.88
C ASP A 276 -8.04 -2.87 -10.31
N TYR A 277 -9.06 -3.66 -10.02
CA TYR A 277 -8.84 -5.02 -9.53
C TYR A 277 -8.11 -5.90 -10.56
N LEU A 278 -8.58 -5.90 -11.81
CA LEU A 278 -7.96 -6.70 -12.87
C LEU A 278 -6.53 -6.27 -13.15
N TYR A 279 -6.29 -4.96 -13.19
CA TYR A 279 -4.95 -4.41 -13.32
C TYR A 279 -4.05 -4.89 -12.17
N ASN A 280 -4.48 -4.68 -10.94
CA ASN A 280 -3.65 -4.95 -9.77
C ASN A 280 -3.31 -6.44 -9.63
N VAL A 281 -4.25 -7.35 -9.91
CA VAL A 281 -3.99 -8.79 -9.81
C VAL A 281 -3.01 -9.28 -10.88
N ILE A 282 -3.01 -8.69 -12.07
CA ILE A 282 -2.04 -9.02 -13.13
C ILE A 282 -0.69 -8.37 -12.84
N ASN A 283 -0.71 -7.08 -12.54
CA ASN A 283 0.51 -6.28 -12.40
C ASN A 283 1.32 -6.66 -11.14
N HIS A 284 0.64 -6.83 -9.99
CA HIS A 284 1.27 -7.06 -8.69
C HIS A 284 1.22 -8.50 -8.21
N GLY A 285 0.52 -9.37 -8.95
CA GLY A 285 0.42 -10.80 -8.64
C GLY A 285 -0.54 -11.14 -7.51
N GLY A 286 -0.67 -12.43 -7.24
CA GLY A 286 -1.64 -12.93 -6.28
C GLY A 286 -1.32 -12.57 -4.83
N ALA A 287 -0.07 -12.65 -4.42
CA ALA A 287 0.34 -12.38 -3.04
C ALA A 287 -0.01 -10.94 -2.60
N ALA A 288 0.24 -9.95 -3.47
CA ALA A 288 -0.06 -8.56 -3.19
C ALA A 288 -1.56 -8.28 -3.07
N MET A 289 -2.38 -9.15 -3.66
CA MET A 289 -3.85 -9.10 -3.58
C MET A 289 -4.42 -10.03 -2.50
N GLY A 290 -3.58 -10.54 -1.57
CA GLY A 290 -4.00 -11.50 -0.55
C GLY A 290 -4.46 -12.85 -1.10
N LYS A 291 -3.99 -13.22 -2.31
CA LYS A 291 -4.30 -14.47 -3.01
C LYS A 291 -3.07 -15.39 -3.04
N SER A 292 -3.13 -16.44 -3.86
CA SER A 292 -2.02 -17.38 -4.00
C SER A 292 -0.73 -16.69 -4.45
N PRO A 293 0.39 -16.92 -3.75
CA PRO A 293 1.70 -16.44 -4.19
C PRO A 293 2.19 -17.12 -5.47
N SER A 294 1.55 -18.22 -5.86
CA SER A 294 1.87 -18.92 -7.11
C SER A 294 1.45 -18.15 -8.36
N MET A 295 0.61 -17.09 -8.23
CA MET A 295 0.38 -16.16 -9.32
C MET A 295 1.43 -15.04 -9.27
N PRO A 296 2.38 -15.02 -10.23
CA PRO A 296 3.46 -14.04 -10.24
C PRO A 296 2.97 -12.61 -10.49
N TYR A 297 3.81 -11.64 -10.18
CA TYR A 297 3.64 -10.25 -10.54
C TYR A 297 4.14 -10.01 -11.98
N TRP A 298 3.21 -10.02 -12.92
CA TRP A 298 3.52 -9.96 -14.34
C TRP A 298 3.95 -8.59 -14.83
N GLY A 299 3.63 -7.52 -14.08
CA GLY A 299 3.96 -6.14 -14.46
C GLY A 299 5.43 -5.91 -14.79
N LEU A 300 6.36 -6.56 -14.08
CA LEU A 300 7.79 -6.46 -14.36
C LEU A 300 8.22 -7.24 -15.61
N THR A 301 7.50 -8.32 -15.94
CA THR A 301 7.85 -9.19 -17.07
C THR A 301 7.32 -8.66 -18.39
N ILE A 302 6.02 -8.29 -18.41
CA ILE A 302 5.33 -7.89 -19.65
C ILE A 302 5.16 -6.37 -19.80
N GLY A 303 5.50 -5.61 -18.75
CA GLY A 303 5.37 -4.15 -18.72
C GLY A 303 3.92 -3.68 -18.76
N GLN A 304 3.72 -2.36 -18.66
CA GLN A 304 2.40 -1.75 -18.60
C GLN A 304 1.57 -1.99 -19.87
N GLN A 305 2.21 -1.92 -21.06
CA GLN A 305 1.54 -2.25 -22.33
C GLN A 305 1.06 -3.70 -22.37
N GLY A 306 1.90 -4.65 -21.92
CA GLY A 306 1.53 -6.05 -21.87
C GLY A 306 0.37 -6.32 -20.91
N VAL A 307 0.33 -5.65 -19.75
CA VAL A 307 -0.80 -5.73 -18.82
C VAL A 307 -2.08 -5.23 -19.50
N ALA A 308 -2.03 -4.07 -20.18
CA ALA A 308 -3.16 -3.52 -20.91
C ALA A 308 -3.65 -4.48 -22.00
N ASP A 309 -2.74 -5.07 -22.78
CA ASP A 309 -3.05 -6.02 -23.84
C ASP A 309 -3.70 -7.30 -23.29
N VAL A 310 -3.17 -7.88 -22.19
CA VAL A 310 -3.76 -9.04 -21.53
C VAL A 310 -5.15 -8.75 -21.00
N MET A 311 -5.36 -7.58 -20.38
CA MET A 311 -6.68 -7.15 -19.91
C MET A 311 -7.68 -7.02 -21.06
N ALA A 312 -7.26 -6.47 -22.20
CA ALA A 312 -8.09 -6.38 -23.42
C ALA A 312 -8.46 -7.76 -23.93
N TYR A 313 -7.50 -8.70 -23.98
CA TYR A 313 -7.77 -10.08 -24.41
C TYR A 313 -8.73 -10.79 -23.46
N LEU A 314 -8.52 -10.72 -22.14
CA LEU A 314 -9.40 -11.35 -21.15
C LEU A 314 -10.83 -10.84 -21.30
N ARG A 315 -11.01 -9.52 -21.43
CA ARG A 315 -12.31 -8.86 -21.60
C ARG A 315 -12.99 -9.22 -22.92
N ALA A 316 -12.23 -9.36 -23.99
CA ALA A 316 -12.77 -9.74 -25.30
C ALA A 316 -13.18 -11.22 -25.34
N THR A 317 -12.40 -12.11 -24.69
CA THR A 317 -12.50 -13.55 -24.87
C THR A 317 -13.42 -14.22 -23.85
N PHE A 318 -13.31 -13.85 -22.57
CA PHE A 318 -14.03 -14.55 -21.50
C PHE A 318 -15.20 -13.69 -21.00
N LYS A 319 -16.41 -14.13 -21.36
CA LYS A 319 -17.67 -13.44 -21.03
C LYS A 319 -18.46 -14.10 -19.90
N GLY A 320 -17.89 -15.16 -19.29
CA GLY A 320 -18.64 -16.05 -18.43
C GLY A 320 -19.53 -17.02 -19.24
N GLY A 321 -19.62 -18.25 -18.83
CA GLY A 321 -20.49 -19.24 -19.48
C GLY A 321 -21.97 -19.01 -19.18
N ALA A 322 -22.85 -19.41 -20.09
CA ALA A 322 -24.31 -19.39 -19.90
C ALA A 322 -24.76 -20.15 -18.63
N ASP A 323 -24.04 -21.21 -18.28
CA ASP A 323 -24.28 -22.02 -17.07
C ASP A 323 -24.01 -21.22 -15.77
N VAL A 324 -23.12 -20.20 -15.82
CA VAL A 324 -22.82 -19.33 -14.69
C VAL A 324 -23.82 -18.15 -14.62
N ALA A 325 -24.29 -17.68 -15.77
CA ALA A 325 -25.30 -16.62 -15.83
C ALA A 325 -26.67 -17.11 -15.30
N GLN A 326 -27.02 -18.39 -15.53
CA GLN A 326 -28.21 -18.99 -14.92
C GLN A 326 -28.05 -19.23 -13.41
N ALA A 327 -26.83 -19.45 -12.91
CA ALA A 327 -26.56 -19.53 -11.48
C ALA A 327 -26.59 -18.13 -10.79
N ALA A 328 -26.37 -17.05 -11.54
CA ALA A 328 -26.38 -15.67 -11.03
C ALA A 328 -27.73 -14.96 -11.13
N GLY A 329 -28.70 -15.47 -11.90
CA GLY A 329 -29.86 -14.70 -12.36
C GLY A 329 -31.27 -15.21 -11.98
N SER A 330 -31.47 -16.36 -11.39
CA SER A 330 -32.78 -16.79 -10.91
C SER A 330 -32.60 -17.57 -9.62
N GLY A 331 -33.06 -17.00 -8.53
CA GLY A 331 -33.12 -17.69 -7.25
C GLY A 331 -33.92 -18.98 -7.41
N GLU A 332 -33.33 -20.10 -7.02
CA GLU A 332 -33.83 -21.47 -6.85
C GLU A 332 -33.15 -22.54 -7.69
N GLY A 333 -31.82 -22.39 -7.92
CA GLY A 333 -30.98 -23.53 -8.22
C GLY A 333 -30.13 -23.93 -7.03
N PRO A 334 -29.38 -25.08 -6.95
CA PRO A 334 -28.61 -25.47 -5.79
C PRO A 334 -27.47 -24.47 -5.55
N SER A 335 -27.92 -23.27 -5.28
CA SER A 335 -27.22 -22.12 -4.79
C SER A 335 -26.61 -22.55 -3.49
N GLY A 336 -25.34 -22.63 -3.48
CA GLY A 336 -24.58 -22.92 -2.31
C GLY A 336 -25.18 -24.04 -1.47
N VAL A 337 -24.72 -25.26 -1.72
CA VAL A 337 -25.04 -26.41 -0.86
C VAL A 337 -25.09 -25.94 0.58
N CYS A 338 -26.19 -26.18 1.26
CA CYS A 338 -26.33 -25.88 2.68
C CYS A 338 -26.64 -27.21 3.41
N PRO A 339 -25.73 -27.69 4.30
CA PRO A 339 -24.41 -27.16 4.62
C PRO A 339 -23.34 -27.44 3.55
N GLN A 340 -22.44 -26.48 3.31
CA GLN A 340 -21.28 -26.69 2.44
C GLN A 340 -20.20 -27.46 3.20
N PRO A 341 -19.65 -28.56 2.65
CA PRO A 341 -18.48 -29.21 3.23
C PRO A 341 -17.27 -28.26 3.13
N ARG A 342 -16.73 -27.86 4.27
CA ARG A 342 -15.63 -26.89 4.33
C ARG A 342 -14.61 -27.21 5.42
N LYS A 343 -13.33 -26.98 5.06
CA LYS A 343 -12.25 -26.83 6.02
C LYS A 343 -11.83 -25.36 6.01
N THR A 344 -12.16 -24.62 7.07
CA THR A 344 -11.77 -23.22 7.23
C THR A 344 -10.76 -23.16 8.35
N ALA A 345 -9.67 -22.39 8.17
CA ALA A 345 -8.69 -22.15 9.22
C ALA A 345 -9.40 -21.58 10.48
N LYS A 346 -9.08 -22.16 11.62
CA LYS A 346 -9.65 -21.73 12.92
C LYS A 346 -8.90 -20.51 13.41
N ALA A 347 -9.63 -19.49 13.81
CA ALA A 347 -9.05 -18.29 14.41
C ALA A 347 -8.35 -18.65 15.74
N PRO A 348 -7.29 -17.91 16.11
CA PRO A 348 -6.68 -17.99 17.45
C PRO A 348 -7.72 -17.79 18.57
N ALA A 349 -7.47 -18.37 19.74
CA ALA A 349 -8.44 -18.40 20.84
C ALA A 349 -8.87 -17.00 21.30
N GLU A 350 -7.96 -16.04 21.27
CA GLU A 350 -8.22 -14.63 21.61
C GLU A 350 -9.21 -13.95 20.65
N PHE A 351 -9.33 -14.45 19.42
CA PHE A 351 -10.34 -13.96 18.48
C PHE A 351 -11.68 -14.67 18.66
N LEU A 352 -11.65 -15.98 18.92
CA LEU A 352 -12.89 -16.77 19.04
C LEU A 352 -13.82 -16.26 20.14
N SER A 353 -13.28 -15.67 21.19
CA SER A 353 -14.04 -15.07 22.30
C SER A 353 -14.62 -13.68 22.01
N LYS A 354 -14.22 -13.05 20.88
CA LYS A 354 -14.70 -11.71 20.53
C LYS A 354 -16.16 -11.79 20.03
N THR A 355 -16.98 -10.89 20.56
CA THR A 355 -18.34 -10.62 20.10
C THR A 355 -18.39 -9.26 19.42
N ASN A 356 -19.37 -9.04 18.55
CA ASN A 356 -19.55 -7.75 17.90
C ASN A 356 -19.83 -6.65 18.94
N PRO A 357 -18.97 -5.63 19.09
CA PRO A 357 -19.16 -4.56 20.07
C PRO A 357 -20.18 -3.50 19.63
N LEU A 358 -20.56 -3.49 18.33
CA LEU A 358 -21.50 -2.49 17.82
C LEU A 358 -22.95 -2.84 18.18
N PRO A 359 -23.81 -1.84 18.36
CA PRO A 359 -25.23 -2.08 18.62
C PRO A 359 -25.86 -2.79 17.41
N HIS A 360 -26.69 -3.79 17.68
CA HIS A 360 -27.47 -4.47 16.65
C HIS A 360 -28.64 -3.56 16.22
N SER A 361 -28.36 -2.64 15.28
CA SER A 361 -29.30 -1.65 14.76
C SER A 361 -29.39 -1.71 13.24
N ASP A 362 -30.49 -1.23 12.69
CA ASP A 362 -30.66 -1.13 11.24
C ASP A 362 -29.57 -0.26 10.61
N ALA A 363 -29.11 0.78 11.30
CA ALA A 363 -28.02 1.63 10.82
C ALA A 363 -26.70 0.85 10.69
N THR A 364 -26.35 0.01 11.69
CA THR A 364 -25.15 -0.85 11.66
C THR A 364 -25.24 -1.87 10.52
N VAL A 365 -26.40 -2.50 10.36
CA VAL A 365 -26.64 -3.47 9.29
C VAL A 365 -26.58 -2.81 7.91
N GLN A 366 -27.16 -1.62 7.76
CA GLN A 366 -27.15 -0.90 6.48
C GLN A 366 -25.76 -0.41 6.09
N ALA A 367 -24.95 0.05 7.06
CA ALA A 367 -23.55 0.38 6.82
C ALA A 367 -22.76 -0.85 6.34
N GLY A 368 -22.93 -1.99 7.00
CA GLY A 368 -22.33 -3.26 6.59
C GLY A 368 -22.80 -3.72 5.21
N LYS A 369 -24.07 -3.50 4.85
CA LYS A 369 -24.61 -3.78 3.52
C LYS A 369 -23.93 -2.95 2.44
N THR A 370 -23.71 -1.67 2.67
CA THR A 370 -23.01 -0.77 1.74
C THR A 370 -21.57 -1.23 1.51
N LEU A 371 -20.85 -1.57 2.60
CA LEU A 371 -19.51 -2.14 2.51
C LEU A 371 -19.50 -3.44 1.69
N PHE A 372 -20.43 -4.35 2.01
CA PHE A 372 -20.52 -5.66 1.35
C PHE A 372 -20.79 -5.55 -0.14
N LEU A 373 -21.71 -4.68 -0.55
CA LEU A 373 -22.17 -4.56 -1.93
C LEU A 373 -21.27 -3.67 -2.79
N GLN A 374 -20.61 -2.63 -2.22
CA GLN A 374 -20.06 -1.53 -3.01
C GLN A 374 -18.68 -1.06 -2.59
N THR A 375 -18.41 -0.83 -1.29
CA THR A 375 -17.30 0.03 -0.88
C THR A 375 -16.15 -0.66 -0.16
N ALA A 376 -16.28 -1.95 0.21
CA ALA A 376 -15.16 -2.68 0.81
C ALA A 376 -13.96 -2.75 -0.15
N GLN A 377 -12.77 -2.47 0.38
CA GLN A 377 -11.52 -2.50 -0.38
C GLN A 377 -10.70 -3.73 0.03
N PRO A 378 -9.98 -4.35 -0.93
CA PRO A 378 -9.72 -3.94 -2.33
C PRO A 378 -10.85 -4.26 -3.31
N VAL A 379 -11.87 -5.01 -2.91
CA VAL A 379 -13.00 -5.40 -3.75
C VAL A 379 -14.25 -5.62 -2.90
N ALA A 380 -15.44 -5.26 -3.41
CA ALA A 380 -16.70 -5.51 -2.70
C ALA A 380 -16.93 -7.01 -2.46
N CYS A 381 -17.39 -7.37 -1.27
CA CYS A 381 -17.59 -8.76 -0.86
C CYS A 381 -18.56 -9.51 -1.79
N ALA A 382 -19.57 -8.79 -2.28
CA ALA A 382 -20.58 -9.32 -3.20
C ALA A 382 -20.01 -9.87 -4.50
N MET A 383 -18.84 -9.35 -4.95
CA MET A 383 -18.19 -9.81 -6.18
C MET A 383 -17.86 -11.31 -6.13
N CYS A 384 -17.53 -11.84 -4.96
CA CYS A 384 -17.29 -13.25 -4.73
C CYS A 384 -18.49 -13.94 -4.04
N HIS A 385 -19.07 -13.30 -3.02
CA HIS A 385 -20.12 -13.91 -2.21
C HIS A 385 -21.55 -13.75 -2.78
N GLY A 386 -21.71 -12.96 -3.87
CA GLY A 386 -23.01 -12.63 -4.47
C GLY A 386 -23.76 -11.54 -3.72
N ASP A 387 -24.60 -10.78 -4.41
CA ASP A 387 -25.38 -9.67 -3.84
C ASP A 387 -26.31 -10.12 -2.70
N LYS A 388 -26.76 -11.38 -2.77
CA LYS A 388 -27.58 -12.02 -1.72
C LYS A 388 -26.74 -12.72 -0.65
N GLY A 389 -25.41 -12.72 -0.76
CA GLY A 389 -24.51 -13.43 0.15
C GLY A 389 -24.59 -14.96 0.07
N ASN A 390 -25.13 -15.51 -1.02
CA ASN A 390 -25.35 -16.94 -1.23
C ASN A 390 -24.12 -17.71 -1.75
N GLY A 391 -22.96 -17.05 -1.87
CA GLY A 391 -21.72 -17.63 -2.38
C GLY A 391 -21.61 -17.67 -3.90
N GLN A 392 -22.53 -17.03 -4.62
CA GLN A 392 -22.63 -17.07 -6.08
C GLN A 392 -22.29 -15.74 -6.76
N GLY A 393 -21.33 -15.00 -6.21
CA GLY A 393 -20.78 -13.86 -6.92
C GLY A 393 -20.05 -14.30 -8.19
N PHE A 394 -20.07 -13.44 -9.21
CA PHE A 394 -19.50 -13.79 -10.51
C PHE A 394 -17.98 -14.11 -10.45
N MET A 395 -17.24 -13.49 -9.53
CA MET A 395 -15.85 -13.89 -9.27
C MET A 395 -15.75 -15.17 -8.43
N GLY A 396 -16.77 -15.45 -7.63
CA GLY A 396 -16.85 -16.64 -6.79
C GLY A 396 -17.01 -17.94 -7.58
N ALA A 397 -17.65 -17.87 -8.75
CA ALA A 397 -17.86 -19.01 -9.63
C ALA A 397 -16.56 -19.68 -10.12
N ALA A 398 -15.46 -18.93 -10.12
CA ALA A 398 -14.14 -19.42 -10.52
C ALA A 398 -13.29 -19.95 -9.36
N LEU A 399 -13.79 -19.91 -8.12
CA LEU A 399 -13.01 -20.25 -6.92
C LEU A 399 -13.29 -21.68 -6.45
N ILE A 400 -12.23 -22.37 -6.07
CA ILE A 400 -12.29 -23.71 -5.45
C ILE A 400 -11.48 -23.66 -4.14
N PRO A 401 -12.11 -23.88 -2.98
CA PRO A 401 -13.56 -24.08 -2.78
C PRO A 401 -14.37 -22.81 -3.08
N PRO A 402 -15.67 -22.93 -3.41
CA PRO A 402 -16.53 -21.79 -3.67
C PRO A 402 -16.68 -20.89 -2.43
N PRO A 403 -17.01 -19.60 -2.58
CA PRO A 403 -17.25 -18.71 -1.46
C PRO A 403 -18.33 -19.23 -0.50
N ARG A 404 -18.22 -18.88 0.77
CA ARG A 404 -19.19 -19.27 1.78
C ARG A 404 -20.57 -18.69 1.45
N ASN A 405 -21.60 -19.57 1.56
CA ASN A 405 -22.98 -19.18 1.53
C ASN A 405 -23.41 -18.64 2.91
N PHE A 406 -23.56 -17.32 3.04
CA PHE A 406 -23.97 -16.67 4.28
C PHE A 406 -25.46 -16.83 4.57
N THR A 407 -26.27 -17.23 3.58
CA THR A 407 -27.70 -17.45 3.79
C THR A 407 -28.01 -18.80 4.45
N CYS A 408 -27.00 -19.67 4.59
CA CYS A 408 -27.14 -20.98 5.22
C CYS A 408 -27.12 -20.87 6.75
N GLY A 409 -28.27 -20.71 7.39
CA GLY A 409 -28.43 -20.53 8.82
C GLY A 409 -27.79 -21.64 9.66
N SER A 410 -27.94 -22.90 9.25
CA SER A 410 -27.35 -24.05 9.96
C SER A 410 -25.82 -23.99 10.05
N MET A 411 -25.14 -23.40 9.06
CA MET A 411 -23.68 -23.22 9.08
C MET A 411 -23.24 -21.95 9.81
N MET A 412 -24.05 -20.92 9.67
CA MET A 412 -23.67 -19.59 10.19
C MET A 412 -23.86 -19.47 11.69
N LYS A 413 -24.85 -20.16 12.28
CA LYS A 413 -25.13 -20.12 13.74
C LYS A 413 -23.97 -20.62 14.59
N ASP A 414 -23.20 -21.59 14.10
CA ASP A 414 -22.12 -22.24 14.84
C ASP A 414 -20.77 -21.51 14.71
N LEU A 415 -20.72 -20.45 13.90
CA LEU A 415 -19.49 -19.64 13.71
C LEU A 415 -19.50 -18.46 14.67
N PRO A 416 -18.52 -18.34 15.58
CA PRO A 416 -18.36 -17.14 16.41
C PRO A 416 -18.12 -15.89 15.56
N ASP A 417 -18.56 -14.72 16.03
CA ASP A 417 -18.29 -13.44 15.35
C ASP A 417 -16.79 -13.16 15.23
N GLY A 418 -16.02 -13.53 16.26
CA GLY A 418 -14.56 -13.42 16.22
C GLY A 418 -13.90 -14.30 15.18
N GLN A 419 -14.48 -15.47 14.83
CA GLN A 419 -14.02 -16.28 13.68
C GLN A 419 -14.25 -15.54 12.36
N LEU A 420 -15.41 -14.92 12.18
CA LEU A 420 -15.72 -14.12 10.99
C LEU A 420 -14.81 -12.90 10.92
N PHE A 421 -14.60 -12.21 12.03
CA PHE A 421 -13.71 -11.07 12.13
C PHE A 421 -12.29 -11.44 11.69
N TRP A 422 -11.74 -12.51 12.26
CA TRP A 422 -10.40 -12.96 11.95
C TRP A 422 -10.25 -13.33 10.46
N ILE A 423 -11.22 -14.07 9.89
CA ILE A 423 -11.20 -14.45 8.46
C ILE A 423 -11.28 -13.22 7.54
N ILE A 424 -12.10 -12.22 7.87
CA ILE A 424 -12.17 -11.00 7.06
C ILE A 424 -10.83 -10.26 7.11
N LYS A 425 -10.24 -10.10 8.27
CA LYS A 425 -8.95 -9.39 8.41
C LYS A 425 -7.80 -10.13 7.76
N ASN A 426 -7.72 -11.45 7.87
CA ASN A 426 -6.54 -12.22 7.48
C ASN A 426 -6.73 -13.02 6.16
N GLY A 427 -7.95 -13.06 5.62
CA GLY A 427 -8.27 -13.97 4.53
C GLY A 427 -8.49 -15.40 5.01
N SER A 428 -8.74 -16.31 4.08
CA SER A 428 -8.94 -17.73 4.38
C SER A 428 -7.87 -18.55 3.68
N PRO A 429 -6.82 -19.00 4.40
CA PRO A 429 -5.74 -19.80 3.82
C PRO A 429 -6.27 -21.04 3.07
N GLY A 430 -5.67 -21.36 1.93
CA GLY A 430 -6.10 -22.47 1.05
C GLY A 430 -7.39 -22.19 0.26
N THR A 431 -7.86 -20.95 0.22
CA THR A 431 -9.02 -20.52 -0.57
C THR A 431 -8.74 -19.25 -1.35
N GLY A 432 -9.62 -18.85 -2.25
CA GLY A 432 -9.53 -17.57 -2.96
C GLY A 432 -9.97 -16.34 -2.13
N MET A 433 -10.30 -16.48 -0.85
CA MET A 433 -10.68 -15.34 -0.01
C MET A 433 -9.45 -14.57 0.45
N MET A 434 -9.31 -13.36 -0.05
CA MET A 434 -8.22 -12.44 0.30
C MET A 434 -8.38 -11.82 1.68
N SER A 435 -7.30 -11.24 2.19
CA SER A 435 -7.28 -10.43 3.39
C SER A 435 -7.88 -9.04 3.15
N PHE A 436 -8.66 -8.56 4.11
CA PHE A 436 -9.18 -7.20 4.20
C PHE A 436 -8.58 -6.49 5.42
N ALA A 437 -7.29 -6.71 5.68
CA ALA A 437 -6.58 -6.14 6.82
C ALA A 437 -6.67 -4.60 6.89
N GLY A 438 -6.79 -3.94 5.73
CA GLY A 438 -6.93 -2.49 5.63
C GLY A 438 -8.30 -1.93 6.02
N LEU A 439 -9.33 -2.77 6.21
CA LEU A 439 -10.60 -2.28 6.73
C LEU A 439 -10.48 -1.96 8.22
N PRO A 440 -10.94 -0.77 8.68
CA PRO A 440 -11.10 -0.47 10.10
C PRO A 440 -11.94 -1.54 10.83
N ASP A 441 -11.65 -1.76 12.10
CA ASP A 441 -12.29 -2.83 12.87
C ASP A 441 -13.81 -2.65 12.99
N ASP A 442 -14.29 -1.43 13.16
CA ASP A 442 -15.71 -1.11 13.18
C ASP A 442 -16.41 -1.40 11.85
N GLN A 443 -15.74 -1.17 10.71
CA GLN A 443 -16.27 -1.57 9.40
C GLN A 443 -16.36 -3.10 9.26
N VAL A 444 -15.39 -3.84 9.80
CA VAL A 444 -15.45 -5.31 9.83
C VAL A 444 -16.63 -5.77 10.71
N TRP A 445 -16.86 -5.12 11.85
CA TRP A 445 -18.00 -5.43 12.70
C TRP A 445 -19.35 -5.08 12.06
N GLN A 446 -19.43 -3.99 11.28
CA GLN A 446 -20.60 -3.66 10.47
C GLN A 446 -20.85 -4.73 9.40
N LEU A 447 -19.80 -5.19 8.69
CA LEU A 447 -19.90 -6.31 7.74
C LEU A 447 -20.44 -7.57 8.40
N ILE A 448 -19.96 -7.92 9.61
CA ILE A 448 -20.43 -9.09 10.36
C ILE A 448 -21.89 -8.94 10.72
N ALA A 449 -22.33 -7.76 11.16
CA ALA A 449 -23.76 -7.50 11.45
C ALA A 449 -24.64 -7.75 10.21
N TYR A 450 -24.21 -7.26 9.03
CA TYR A 450 -24.92 -7.52 7.79
C TYR A 450 -24.89 -9.01 7.40
N ILE A 451 -23.72 -9.67 7.45
CA ILE A 451 -23.58 -11.10 7.16
C ILE A 451 -24.52 -11.95 8.05
N ARG A 452 -24.65 -11.58 9.32
CA ARG A 452 -25.59 -12.24 10.25
C ARG A 452 -27.05 -12.05 9.85
N SER A 453 -27.40 -10.89 9.32
CA SER A 453 -28.77 -10.63 8.84
C SER A 453 -29.15 -11.45 7.61
N LEU A 454 -28.19 -12.00 6.87
CA LEU A 454 -28.43 -12.86 5.71
C LEU A 454 -28.77 -14.30 6.09
N ALA A 455 -28.36 -14.78 7.25
CA ALA A 455 -28.55 -16.15 7.71
C ALA A 455 -30.04 -16.40 8.05
N LYS A 456 -30.64 -17.37 7.36
CA LYS A 456 -32.05 -17.77 7.56
C LYS A 456 -32.12 -19.21 8.05
#